data_fb4b1571b19e33eb91e0b4e226b2e6af
#
_entry.id   fb4b1571b19e33eb91e0b4e226b2e6af
#
_cell.length_a   1.000
_cell.length_b   1.000
_cell.length_c   1.000
_cell.angle_alpha   90.00
_cell.angle_beta   90.00
_cell.angle_gamma   90.00
#
_symmetry.space_group_name_H-M   'P 1'
#
loop_
_entity.id
_entity.type
_entity.pdbx_description
1 polymer ?
#
loop_
_entity_poly.entity_id
_entity_poly.type
_entity_poly.pdbx_seq_one_letter_code
_entity_poly.pdbx_strand_id
1 'polypeptide(L)'
;MSLAGGLRELLRPPPHRGPLIAAGGVALAVGVALTVMRLGDRLPRGATVAILLACGALLYWLGAQAPNEDGRPPAYQSVLIATSFPLLFAGLVVLGAGYDDPGPGTLLWTSAVVGGLALWPAFERNSAISLLIAAILGGAVLIATAELVLGSASRVLIALYALALVLCGLALREPARRHAEVLIDAAGLAVAWIAATPFIYDEGMPVFWQVAVLGAGFGLIAFGAVDRSPGPAYLGVVNLVLFILLADDEDDLFWWPL
;
A
#
# COMPACT_ATOMS: atom_id res chain seq x y z
N MET A 1 13.52 -36.46 -5.01
CA MET A 1 13.44 -34.98 -5.07
C MET A 1 12.04 -34.59 -4.62
N SER A 2 11.90 -33.77 -3.59
CA SER A 2 10.59 -33.27 -3.19
C SER A 2 10.08 -32.26 -4.23
N LEU A 3 8.76 -32.23 -4.50
CA LEU A 3 8.12 -31.24 -5.40
C LEU A 3 8.53 -29.81 -5.06
N ALA A 4 8.72 -29.51 -3.78
CA ALA A 4 9.21 -28.22 -3.30
C ALA A 4 10.67 -27.92 -3.71
N GLY A 5 11.53 -28.95 -3.81
CA GLY A 5 12.92 -28.78 -4.26
C GLY A 5 13.01 -28.48 -5.75
N GLY A 6 12.23 -29.18 -6.58
CA GLY A 6 12.17 -28.94 -8.02
C GLY A 6 11.59 -27.57 -8.39
N LEU A 7 10.57 -27.12 -7.63
CA LEU A 7 10.01 -25.76 -7.80
C LEU A 7 10.98 -24.66 -7.38
N ARG A 8 11.76 -24.86 -6.31
CA ARG A 8 12.81 -23.91 -5.91
C ARG A 8 13.92 -23.81 -6.95
N GLU A 9 14.22 -24.90 -7.64
CA GLU A 9 15.23 -24.92 -8.68
C GLU A 9 14.73 -24.27 -9.98
N LEU A 10 13.45 -24.44 -10.32
CA LEU A 10 12.79 -23.72 -11.42
C LEU A 10 12.65 -22.21 -11.14
N LEU A 11 12.51 -21.82 -9.87
CA LEU A 11 12.45 -20.42 -9.42
C LEU A 11 13.85 -19.82 -9.18
N ARG A 12 14.95 -20.56 -9.39
CA ARG A 12 16.31 -20.03 -9.52
C ARG A 12 16.58 -19.67 -10.99
N PRO A 13 16.06 -18.56 -11.48
CA PRO A 13 16.24 -18.23 -12.88
C PRO A 13 17.64 -17.69 -13.09
N PRO A 14 18.26 -17.99 -14.24
CA PRO A 14 19.33 -17.14 -14.75
C PRO A 14 18.89 -15.67 -14.71
N PRO A 15 19.82 -14.70 -14.55
CA PRO A 15 19.50 -13.28 -14.33
C PRO A 15 18.49 -12.66 -15.30
N HIS A 16 18.38 -13.22 -16.51
CA HIS A 16 17.45 -12.74 -17.55
C HIS A 16 16.00 -13.26 -17.40
N ARG A 17 15.73 -14.25 -16.56
CA ARG A 17 14.36 -14.81 -16.38
C ARG A 17 13.53 -14.08 -15.31
N GLY A 18 14.18 -13.42 -14.36
CA GLY A 18 13.49 -12.67 -13.31
C GLY A 18 12.48 -11.65 -13.86
N PRO A 19 12.87 -10.78 -14.82
CA PRO A 19 11.94 -9.84 -15.44
C PRO A 19 10.77 -10.51 -16.18
N LEU A 20 10.98 -11.69 -16.79
CA LEU A 20 9.90 -12.44 -17.45
C LEU A 20 8.91 -13.01 -16.45
N ILE A 21 9.37 -13.51 -15.31
CA ILE A 21 8.51 -14.00 -14.22
C ILE A 21 7.69 -12.83 -13.65
N ALA A 22 8.32 -11.67 -13.43
CA ALA A 22 7.63 -10.48 -12.98
C ALA A 22 6.55 -10.03 -13.99
N ALA A 23 6.91 -9.94 -15.27
CA ALA A 23 5.98 -9.57 -16.33
C ALA A 23 4.80 -10.55 -16.44
N GLY A 24 5.06 -11.86 -16.34
CA GLY A 24 4.03 -12.89 -16.31
C GLY A 24 3.09 -12.76 -15.11
N GLY A 25 3.63 -12.46 -13.92
CA GLY A 25 2.84 -12.20 -12.72
C GLY A 25 1.94 -10.97 -12.87
N VAL A 26 2.47 -9.87 -13.39
CA VAL A 26 1.68 -8.66 -13.67
C VAL A 26 0.60 -8.93 -14.72
N ALA A 27 0.94 -9.60 -15.82
CA ALA A 27 0.00 -9.93 -16.88
C ALA A 27 -1.14 -10.82 -16.36
N LEU A 28 -0.84 -11.81 -15.51
CA LEU A 28 -1.85 -12.64 -14.86
C LEU A 28 -2.76 -11.80 -13.96
N ALA A 29 -2.19 -10.97 -13.09
CA ALA A 29 -2.96 -10.14 -12.18
C ALA A 29 -3.88 -9.16 -12.92
N VAL A 30 -3.35 -8.45 -13.94
CA VAL A 30 -4.14 -7.54 -14.77
C VAL A 30 -5.20 -8.30 -15.58
N GLY A 31 -4.85 -9.44 -16.17
CA GLY A 31 -5.79 -10.28 -16.91
C GLY A 31 -6.95 -10.75 -16.04
N VAL A 32 -6.68 -11.19 -14.81
CA VAL A 32 -7.71 -11.59 -13.83
C VAL A 32 -8.57 -10.40 -13.43
N ALA A 33 -7.96 -9.25 -13.10
CA ALA A 33 -8.69 -8.05 -12.73
C ALA A 33 -9.63 -7.59 -13.85
N LEU A 34 -9.13 -7.49 -15.08
CA LEU A 34 -9.95 -7.12 -16.25
C LEU A 34 -11.06 -8.13 -16.54
N THR A 35 -10.79 -9.42 -16.35
CA THR A 35 -11.81 -10.48 -16.54
C THR A 35 -12.93 -10.31 -15.51
N VAL A 36 -12.58 -10.11 -14.25
CA VAL A 36 -13.57 -9.89 -13.18
C VAL A 36 -14.34 -8.59 -13.41
N MET A 37 -13.67 -7.51 -13.80
CA MET A 37 -14.35 -6.23 -14.10
C MET A 37 -15.35 -6.33 -15.26
N ARG A 38 -15.01 -7.12 -16.31
CA ARG A 38 -15.88 -7.26 -17.50
C ARG A 38 -16.99 -8.28 -17.34
N LEU A 39 -16.76 -9.30 -16.55
CA LEU A 39 -17.67 -10.44 -16.38
C LEU A 39 -18.31 -10.50 -14.99
N GLY A 40 -17.99 -9.55 -14.09
CA GLY A 40 -18.45 -9.57 -12.70
C GLY A 40 -19.94 -9.79 -12.54
N ASP A 41 -20.74 -9.08 -13.33
CA ASP A 41 -22.21 -9.21 -13.31
C ASP A 41 -22.73 -10.55 -13.84
N ARG A 42 -21.91 -11.30 -14.57
CA ARG A 42 -22.25 -12.60 -15.17
C ARG A 42 -21.67 -13.77 -14.41
N LEU A 43 -20.68 -13.55 -13.58
CA LEU A 43 -20.02 -14.59 -12.78
C LEU A 43 -20.75 -14.77 -11.44
N PRO A 44 -21.01 -16.00 -11.01
CA PRO A 44 -21.45 -16.24 -9.65
C PRO A 44 -20.40 -15.69 -8.66
N ARG A 45 -20.86 -15.04 -7.58
CA ARG A 45 -19.98 -14.48 -6.54
C ARG A 45 -18.89 -15.48 -6.09
N GLY A 46 -19.26 -16.75 -5.87
CA GLY A 46 -18.30 -17.79 -5.47
C GLY A 46 -17.19 -18.03 -6.50
N ALA A 47 -17.51 -17.94 -7.80
CA ALA A 47 -16.52 -18.09 -8.86
C ALA A 47 -15.55 -16.90 -8.89
N THR A 48 -16.06 -15.67 -8.74
CA THR A 48 -15.23 -14.45 -8.66
C THR A 48 -14.28 -14.54 -7.47
N VAL A 49 -14.78 -14.88 -6.28
CA VAL A 49 -13.97 -15.05 -5.07
C VAL A 49 -12.91 -16.12 -5.30
N ALA A 50 -13.27 -17.28 -5.85
CA ALA A 50 -12.34 -18.37 -6.09
C ALA A 50 -11.23 -17.98 -7.07
N ILE A 51 -11.55 -17.28 -8.16
CA ILE A 51 -10.57 -16.81 -9.15
C ILE A 51 -9.59 -15.81 -8.51
N LEU A 52 -10.10 -14.78 -7.81
CA LEU A 52 -9.28 -13.75 -7.19
C LEU A 52 -8.36 -14.33 -6.11
N LEU A 53 -8.91 -15.14 -5.20
CA LEU A 53 -8.14 -15.74 -4.11
C LEU A 53 -7.15 -16.78 -4.62
N ALA A 54 -7.51 -17.64 -5.58
CA ALA A 54 -6.59 -18.64 -6.13
C ALA A 54 -5.43 -18.00 -6.87
N CYS A 55 -5.69 -17.00 -7.72
CA CYS A 55 -4.63 -16.27 -8.43
C CYS A 55 -3.76 -15.45 -7.47
N GLY A 56 -4.37 -14.75 -6.51
CA GLY A 56 -3.63 -14.00 -5.50
C GLY A 56 -2.77 -14.91 -4.63
N ALA A 57 -3.31 -16.03 -4.14
CA ALA A 57 -2.56 -17.00 -3.35
C ALA A 57 -1.42 -17.66 -4.15
N LEU A 58 -1.64 -17.97 -5.44
CA LEU A 58 -0.59 -18.50 -6.31
C LEU A 58 0.55 -17.52 -6.46
N LEU A 59 0.29 -16.25 -6.78
CA LEU A 59 1.31 -15.21 -6.91
C LEU A 59 2.05 -14.98 -5.60
N TYR A 60 1.32 -14.91 -4.47
CA TYR A 60 1.90 -14.79 -3.14
C TYR A 60 2.84 -15.96 -2.83
N TRP A 61 2.36 -17.19 -3.05
CA TRP A 61 3.15 -18.39 -2.79
C TRP A 61 4.40 -18.47 -3.67
N LEU A 62 4.30 -18.16 -4.97
CA LEU A 62 5.45 -18.10 -5.87
C LEU A 62 6.47 -17.04 -5.41
N GLY A 63 5.99 -15.86 -5.02
CA GLY A 63 6.83 -14.82 -4.44
C GLY A 63 7.51 -15.27 -3.13
N ALA A 64 6.75 -15.93 -2.25
CA ALA A 64 7.26 -16.40 -0.96
C ALA A 64 8.31 -17.53 -1.10
N GLN A 65 8.25 -18.34 -2.16
CA GLN A 65 9.22 -19.43 -2.42
C GLN A 65 10.50 -18.95 -3.11
N ALA A 66 10.53 -17.73 -3.66
CA ALA A 66 11.71 -17.22 -4.34
C ALA A 66 12.92 -17.20 -3.40
N PRO A 67 14.11 -17.67 -3.85
CA PRO A 67 15.31 -17.68 -3.02
C PRO A 67 15.79 -16.25 -2.76
N ASN A 68 16.23 -15.96 -1.53
CA ASN A 68 16.90 -14.70 -1.24
C ASN A 68 18.30 -14.71 -1.84
N GLU A 69 18.68 -13.64 -2.52
CA GLU A 69 20.00 -13.39 -3.06
C GLU A 69 20.69 -12.36 -2.15
N ASP A 70 21.83 -12.73 -1.56
CA ASP A 70 22.61 -11.85 -0.65
C ASP A 70 21.78 -11.17 0.47
N GLY A 71 20.85 -11.91 1.06
CA GLY A 71 19.98 -11.38 2.13
C GLY A 71 18.89 -10.40 1.64
N ARG A 72 18.73 -10.27 0.31
CA ARG A 72 17.70 -9.42 -0.31
C ARG A 72 16.78 -10.27 -1.19
N PRO A 73 15.47 -9.94 -1.18
CA PRO A 73 14.56 -10.57 -2.14
C PRO A 73 14.89 -10.09 -3.56
N PRO A 74 14.93 -10.98 -4.56
CA PRO A 74 15.08 -10.57 -5.95
C PRO A 74 13.91 -9.68 -6.39
N ALA A 75 14.13 -8.77 -7.34
CA ALA A 75 13.13 -7.79 -7.75
C ALA A 75 11.80 -8.43 -8.21
N TYR A 76 11.85 -9.58 -8.90
CA TYR A 76 10.65 -10.28 -9.34
C TYR A 76 9.79 -10.80 -8.18
N GLN A 77 10.39 -11.16 -7.04
CA GLN A 77 9.68 -11.54 -5.83
C GLN A 77 8.81 -10.38 -5.32
N SER A 78 9.40 -9.18 -5.26
CA SER A 78 8.67 -7.99 -4.83
C SER A 78 7.48 -7.68 -5.74
N VAL A 79 7.64 -7.88 -7.06
CA VAL A 79 6.55 -7.70 -8.03
C VAL A 79 5.45 -8.74 -7.84
N LEU A 80 5.80 -10.02 -7.70
CA LEU A 80 4.80 -11.09 -7.47
C LEU A 80 4.01 -10.86 -6.19
N ILE A 81 4.70 -10.49 -5.11
CA ILE A 81 4.06 -10.19 -3.83
C ILE A 81 3.17 -8.93 -3.97
N ALA A 82 3.68 -7.85 -4.58
CA ALA A 82 2.91 -6.62 -4.76
C ALA A 82 1.62 -6.85 -5.58
N THR A 83 1.68 -7.67 -6.62
CA THR A 83 0.51 -7.98 -7.46
C THR A 83 -0.45 -8.98 -6.82
N SER A 84 0.00 -9.78 -5.85
CA SER A 84 -0.86 -10.73 -5.14
C SER A 84 -1.84 -10.04 -4.18
N PHE A 85 -1.39 -9.01 -3.47
CA PHE A 85 -2.19 -8.38 -2.42
C PHE A 85 -3.48 -7.71 -2.90
N PRO A 86 -3.50 -6.94 -4.01
CA PRO A 86 -4.76 -6.41 -4.55
C PRO A 86 -5.77 -7.49 -4.90
N LEU A 87 -5.33 -8.63 -5.45
CA LEU A 87 -6.20 -9.75 -5.77
C LEU A 87 -6.76 -10.43 -4.51
N LEU A 88 -5.90 -10.67 -3.51
CA LEU A 88 -6.32 -11.23 -2.22
C LEU A 88 -7.30 -10.29 -1.52
N PHE A 89 -6.99 -9.00 -1.48
CA PHE A 89 -7.86 -8.00 -0.86
C PHE A 89 -9.21 -7.92 -1.56
N ALA A 90 -9.23 -7.78 -2.89
CA ALA A 90 -10.46 -7.76 -3.67
C ALA A 90 -11.28 -9.04 -3.48
N GLY A 91 -10.63 -10.22 -3.49
CA GLY A 91 -11.30 -11.50 -3.27
C GLY A 91 -11.94 -11.59 -1.89
N LEU A 92 -11.29 -11.10 -0.84
CA LEU A 92 -11.85 -11.08 0.52
C LEU A 92 -12.95 -10.02 0.67
N VAL A 93 -12.83 -8.86 0.01
CA VAL A 93 -13.90 -7.85 0.00
C VAL A 93 -15.15 -8.41 -0.69
N VAL A 94 -15.01 -9.02 -1.87
CA VAL A 94 -16.14 -9.67 -2.55
C VAL A 94 -16.71 -10.81 -1.71
N LEU A 95 -15.89 -11.54 -0.96
CA LEU A 95 -16.34 -12.57 -0.02
C LEU A 95 -17.18 -11.98 1.12
N GLY A 96 -16.81 -10.82 1.66
CA GLY A 96 -17.49 -10.16 2.79
C GLY A 96 -18.73 -9.35 2.37
N ALA A 97 -18.57 -8.44 1.43
CA ALA A 97 -19.60 -7.49 1.00
C ALA A 97 -20.36 -7.90 -0.27
N GLY A 98 -19.85 -8.86 -1.03
CA GLY A 98 -20.38 -9.15 -2.37
C GLY A 98 -19.92 -8.12 -3.37
N TYR A 99 -20.87 -7.59 -4.15
CA TYR A 99 -20.63 -6.50 -5.11
C TYR A 99 -21.16 -5.14 -4.57
N ASP A 100 -21.66 -5.14 -3.33
CA ASP A 100 -22.08 -3.92 -2.66
C ASP A 100 -20.86 -3.18 -2.09
N ASP A 101 -21.06 -1.94 -1.68
CA ASP A 101 -20.03 -1.16 -1.02
C ASP A 101 -19.60 -1.82 0.29
N PRO A 102 -18.30 -2.05 0.50
CA PRO A 102 -17.82 -2.70 1.69
C PRO A 102 -18.01 -1.79 2.90
N GLY A 103 -18.86 -2.21 3.84
CA GLY A 103 -18.99 -1.52 5.12
C GLY A 103 -17.69 -1.60 5.96
N PRO A 104 -17.57 -0.76 6.99
CA PRO A 104 -16.35 -0.66 7.81
C PRO A 104 -15.95 -2.00 8.46
N GLY A 105 -16.92 -2.85 8.81
CA GLY A 105 -16.64 -4.20 9.32
C GLY A 105 -15.92 -5.08 8.29
N THR A 106 -16.35 -5.05 7.03
CA THR A 106 -15.69 -5.79 5.94
C THR A 106 -14.28 -5.26 5.70
N LEU A 107 -14.10 -3.93 5.64
CA LEU A 107 -12.79 -3.31 5.48
C LEU A 107 -11.85 -3.64 6.64
N LEU A 108 -12.36 -3.66 7.88
CA LEU A 108 -11.58 -3.99 9.06
C LEU A 108 -10.96 -5.39 8.96
N TRP A 109 -11.78 -6.43 8.83
CA TRP A 109 -11.26 -7.79 8.85
C TRP A 109 -10.44 -8.13 7.60
N THR A 110 -10.82 -7.64 6.41
CA THR A 110 -10.07 -7.88 5.17
C THR A 110 -8.69 -7.22 5.23
N SER A 111 -8.62 -5.95 5.69
CA SER A 111 -7.36 -5.24 5.86
C SER A 111 -6.49 -5.89 6.93
N ALA A 112 -7.08 -6.37 8.04
CA ALA A 112 -6.34 -7.07 9.10
C ALA A 112 -5.75 -8.39 8.60
N VAL A 113 -6.51 -9.19 7.84
CA VAL A 113 -6.03 -10.47 7.28
C VAL A 113 -4.92 -10.24 6.26
N VAL A 114 -5.14 -9.36 5.27
CA VAL A 114 -4.16 -9.11 4.20
C VAL A 114 -2.93 -8.38 4.76
N GLY A 115 -3.11 -7.43 5.68
CA GLY A 115 -2.03 -6.76 6.39
C GLY A 115 -1.19 -7.74 7.20
N GLY A 116 -1.81 -8.67 7.93
CA GLY A 116 -1.12 -9.74 8.65
C GLY A 116 -0.32 -10.66 7.72
N LEU A 117 -0.90 -11.04 6.56
CA LEU A 117 -0.18 -11.80 5.54
C LEU A 117 1.02 -11.03 4.97
N ALA A 118 0.95 -9.69 4.90
CA ALA A 118 2.03 -8.86 4.40
C ALA A 118 3.18 -8.73 5.41
N LEU A 119 2.93 -8.83 6.71
CA LEU A 119 3.96 -8.76 7.74
C LEU A 119 4.95 -9.93 7.67
N TRP A 120 4.50 -11.13 7.31
CA TRP A 120 5.39 -12.27 7.23
C TRP A 120 6.55 -12.07 6.23
N PRO A 121 6.32 -11.76 4.93
CA PRO A 121 7.42 -11.50 4.01
C PRO A 121 8.16 -10.19 4.29
N ALA A 122 7.54 -9.24 5.00
CA ALA A 122 8.22 -8.03 5.43
C ALA A 122 9.40 -8.36 6.36
N PHE A 123 9.18 -9.22 7.37
CA PHE A 123 10.20 -9.57 8.34
C PHE A 123 11.06 -10.77 7.90
N GLU A 124 10.46 -11.88 7.50
CA GLU A 124 11.18 -13.11 7.14
C GLU A 124 11.98 -12.98 5.83
N ARG A 125 11.49 -12.15 4.92
CA ARG A 125 12.09 -11.96 3.59
C ARG A 125 12.73 -10.60 3.41
N ASN A 126 12.69 -9.74 4.43
CA ASN A 126 13.19 -8.36 4.35
C ASN A 126 12.58 -7.58 3.15
N SER A 127 11.27 -7.81 2.90
CA SER A 127 10.56 -7.24 1.76
C SER A 127 10.00 -5.86 2.11
N ALA A 128 10.60 -4.81 1.56
CA ALA A 128 10.17 -3.43 1.74
C ALA A 128 8.73 -3.19 1.24
N ILE A 129 8.37 -3.76 0.08
CA ILE A 129 7.03 -3.60 -0.49
C ILE A 129 5.95 -4.22 0.39
N SER A 130 6.26 -5.37 1.02
CA SER A 130 5.32 -6.02 1.94
C SER A 130 5.10 -5.19 3.20
N LEU A 131 6.15 -4.56 3.73
CA LEU A 131 6.02 -3.65 4.87
C LEU A 131 5.20 -2.41 4.51
N LEU A 132 5.39 -1.85 3.31
CA LEU A 132 4.59 -0.73 2.82
C LEU A 132 3.10 -1.10 2.76
N ILE A 133 2.78 -2.26 2.19
CA ILE A 133 1.41 -2.75 2.10
C ILE A 133 0.82 -2.99 3.50
N ALA A 134 1.60 -3.60 4.41
CA ALA A 134 1.17 -3.79 5.80
C ALA A 134 0.90 -2.46 6.51
N ALA A 135 1.72 -1.44 6.29
CA ALA A 135 1.51 -0.11 6.84
C ALA A 135 0.25 0.56 6.24
N ILE A 136 0.03 0.51 4.93
CA ILE A 136 -1.19 1.04 4.30
C ILE A 136 -2.44 0.34 4.86
N LEU A 137 -2.43 -0.98 4.91
CA LEU A 137 -3.55 -1.76 5.45
C LEU A 137 -3.74 -1.56 6.96
N GLY A 138 -2.66 -1.32 7.71
CA GLY A 138 -2.73 -0.90 9.12
C GLY A 138 -3.48 0.42 9.30
N GLY A 139 -3.25 1.39 8.41
CA GLY A 139 -4.04 2.62 8.34
C GLY A 139 -5.51 2.36 8.03
N ALA A 140 -5.82 1.47 7.08
CA ALA A 140 -7.18 1.08 6.76
C ALA A 140 -7.90 0.39 7.93
N VAL A 141 -7.20 -0.48 8.67
CA VAL A 141 -7.71 -1.08 9.93
C VAL A 141 -8.06 0.01 10.95
N LEU A 142 -7.17 1.00 11.12
CA LEU A 142 -7.39 2.09 12.05
C LEU A 142 -8.61 2.93 11.67
N ILE A 143 -8.75 3.29 10.39
CA ILE A 143 -9.89 4.05 9.86
C ILE A 143 -11.18 3.26 10.06
N ALA A 144 -11.23 2.01 9.62
CA ALA A 144 -12.41 1.16 9.75
C ALA A 144 -12.82 0.93 11.21
N THR A 145 -11.85 0.80 12.12
CA THR A 145 -12.10 0.71 13.56
C THR A 145 -12.72 2.01 14.10
N ALA A 146 -12.18 3.15 13.67
CA ALA A 146 -12.71 4.44 14.09
C ALA A 146 -14.16 4.67 13.61
N GLU A 147 -14.46 4.29 12.38
CA GLU A 147 -15.83 4.35 11.83
C GLU A 147 -16.79 3.45 12.61
N LEU A 148 -16.35 2.24 13.00
CA LEU A 148 -17.18 1.33 13.79
C LEU A 148 -17.43 1.81 15.23
N VAL A 149 -16.42 2.43 15.86
CA VAL A 149 -16.48 2.79 17.29
C VAL A 149 -16.96 4.22 17.50
N LEU A 150 -16.49 5.15 16.66
CA LEU A 150 -16.73 6.59 16.80
C LEU A 150 -17.73 7.14 15.79
N GLY A 151 -18.15 6.34 14.81
CA GLY A 151 -19.04 6.73 13.73
C GLY A 151 -18.39 7.61 12.65
N SER A 152 -17.12 7.96 12.79
CA SER A 152 -16.38 8.74 11.78
C SER A 152 -14.88 8.56 11.93
N ALA A 153 -14.17 8.52 10.80
CA ALA A 153 -12.71 8.59 10.79
C ALA A 153 -12.28 10.06 10.71
N SER A 154 -11.55 10.54 11.72
CA SER A 154 -11.06 11.92 11.72
C SER A 154 -9.68 12.04 11.05
N ARG A 155 -9.43 13.18 10.37
CA ARG A 155 -8.11 13.54 9.82
C ARG A 155 -7.01 13.51 10.91
N VAL A 156 -7.37 13.84 12.15
CA VAL A 156 -6.48 13.78 13.32
C VAL A 156 -5.95 12.36 13.55
N LEU A 157 -6.80 11.35 13.43
CA LEU A 157 -6.41 9.96 13.64
C LEU A 157 -5.40 9.49 12.59
N ILE A 158 -5.62 9.88 11.33
CA ILE A 158 -4.69 9.57 10.23
C ILE A 158 -3.36 10.30 10.43
N ALA A 159 -3.39 11.56 10.89
CA ALA A 159 -2.18 12.32 11.21
C ALA A 159 -1.39 11.71 12.38
N LEU A 160 -2.08 11.24 13.43
CA LEU A 160 -1.44 10.53 14.53
C LEU A 160 -0.83 9.20 14.06
N TYR A 161 -1.50 8.50 13.16
CA TYR A 161 -0.95 7.30 12.53
C TYR A 161 0.31 7.62 11.70
N ALA A 162 0.27 8.65 10.86
CA ALA A 162 1.43 9.11 10.11
C ALA A 162 2.60 9.47 11.04
N LEU A 163 2.33 10.20 12.13
CA LEU A 163 3.33 10.52 13.14
C LEU A 163 3.93 9.26 13.79
N ALA A 164 3.10 8.28 14.14
CA ALA A 164 3.56 7.01 14.70
C ALA A 164 4.48 6.26 13.71
N LEU A 165 4.13 6.24 12.40
CA LEU A 165 4.98 5.66 11.36
C LEU A 165 6.33 6.37 11.25
N VAL A 166 6.34 7.71 11.29
CA VAL A 166 7.59 8.49 11.29
C VAL A 166 8.45 8.15 12.51
N LEU A 167 7.86 8.13 13.72
CA LEU A 167 8.60 7.80 14.94
C LEU A 167 9.16 6.37 14.91
N CYS A 168 8.38 5.39 14.44
CA CYS A 168 8.85 4.03 14.22
C CYS A 168 9.97 3.99 13.17
N GLY A 169 9.83 4.73 12.06
CA GLY A 169 10.85 4.84 11.03
C GLY A 169 12.15 5.42 11.60
N LEU A 170 12.07 6.49 12.36
CA LEU A 170 13.25 7.08 13.00
C LEU A 170 13.90 6.13 14.01
N ALA A 171 13.12 5.39 14.80
CA ALA A 171 13.63 4.38 15.73
C ALA A 171 14.33 3.22 15.02
N LEU A 172 13.87 2.85 13.82
CA LEU A 172 14.46 1.77 13.01
C LEU A 172 15.59 2.23 12.09
N ARG A 173 15.95 3.52 12.09
CA ARG A 173 16.93 4.09 11.16
C ARG A 173 18.30 3.41 11.22
N GLU A 174 18.78 3.10 12.42
CA GLU A 174 20.07 2.43 12.61
C GLU A 174 19.98 0.90 12.42
N PRO A 175 19.04 0.17 13.07
CA PRO A 175 19.01 -1.29 12.99
C PRO A 175 18.45 -1.82 11.67
N ALA A 176 17.55 -1.10 11.00
CA ALA A 176 16.83 -1.57 9.81
C ALA A 176 16.49 -0.43 8.84
N ARG A 177 17.51 0.25 8.31
CA ARG A 177 17.37 1.46 7.47
C ARG A 177 16.33 1.32 6.36
N ARG A 178 16.29 0.17 5.67
CA ARG A 178 15.33 -0.08 4.59
C ARG A 178 13.88 -0.09 5.07
N HIS A 179 13.61 -0.66 6.24
CA HIS A 179 12.29 -0.63 6.86
C HIS A 179 11.93 0.77 7.36
N ALA A 180 12.91 1.51 7.86
CA ALA A 180 12.75 2.90 8.28
C ALA A 180 12.29 3.79 7.12
N GLU A 181 12.96 3.70 5.95
CA GLU A 181 12.60 4.44 4.74
C GLU A 181 11.16 4.15 4.32
N VAL A 182 10.77 2.88 4.32
CA VAL A 182 9.41 2.45 3.94
C VAL A 182 8.33 2.97 4.90
N LEU A 183 8.59 3.00 6.20
CA LEU A 183 7.63 3.54 7.16
C LEU A 183 7.44 5.06 6.99
N ILE A 184 8.51 5.77 6.64
CA ILE A 184 8.43 7.20 6.32
C ILE A 184 7.68 7.42 5.00
N ASP A 185 7.89 6.56 3.99
CA ASP A 185 7.11 6.57 2.76
C ASP A 185 5.62 6.33 3.05
N ALA A 186 5.29 5.35 3.90
CA ALA A 186 3.92 5.09 4.31
C ALA A 186 3.29 6.28 5.07
N ALA A 187 4.06 6.97 5.89
CA ALA A 187 3.61 8.21 6.55
C ALA A 187 3.33 9.31 5.53
N GLY A 188 4.20 9.48 4.53
CA GLY A 188 3.99 10.41 3.41
C GLY A 188 2.71 10.12 2.62
N LEU A 189 2.41 8.84 2.38
CA LEU A 189 1.15 8.42 1.75
C LEU A 189 -0.07 8.71 2.65
N ALA A 190 0.04 8.53 3.97
CA ALA A 190 -1.04 8.88 4.90
C ALA A 190 -1.34 10.40 4.89
N VAL A 191 -0.30 11.24 4.80
CA VAL A 191 -0.47 12.70 4.64
C VAL A 191 -1.10 13.02 3.28
N ALA A 192 -0.65 12.37 2.19
CA ALA A 192 -1.26 12.54 0.87
C ALA A 192 -2.74 12.14 0.86
N TRP A 193 -3.11 11.11 1.61
CA TRP A 193 -4.51 10.73 1.80
C TRP A 193 -5.32 11.85 2.49
N ILE A 194 -4.79 12.46 3.56
CA ILE A 194 -5.44 13.61 4.21
C ILE A 194 -5.66 14.75 3.19
N ALA A 195 -4.64 15.02 2.37
CA ALA A 195 -4.73 16.05 1.34
C ALA A 195 -5.72 15.72 0.21
N ALA A 196 -5.94 14.43 -0.07
CA ALA A 196 -6.87 13.98 -1.10
C ALA A 196 -8.34 13.93 -0.63
N THR A 197 -8.60 13.91 0.68
CA THR A 197 -9.98 13.80 1.21
C THR A 197 -10.92 14.88 0.71
N PRO A 198 -10.56 16.17 0.57
CA PRO A 198 -11.44 17.20 0.02
C PRO A 198 -11.93 16.87 -1.39
N PHE A 199 -11.06 16.38 -2.25
CA PHE A 199 -11.40 16.01 -3.63
C PHE A 199 -12.31 14.78 -3.72
N ILE A 200 -12.24 13.90 -2.71
CA ILE A 200 -13.02 12.65 -2.68
C ILE A 200 -14.42 12.92 -2.13
N TYR A 201 -14.54 13.79 -1.12
CA TYR A 201 -15.77 14.01 -0.38
C TYR A 201 -16.43 15.37 -0.65
N ASP A 202 -15.87 16.18 -1.55
CA ASP A 202 -16.34 17.54 -1.88
C ASP A 202 -16.50 18.43 -0.62
N GLU A 203 -15.53 18.33 0.27
CA GLU A 203 -15.50 19.07 1.54
C GLU A 203 -14.32 20.05 1.54
N GLY A 204 -14.52 21.30 1.99
CA GLY A 204 -13.44 22.24 2.21
C GLY A 204 -12.37 21.73 3.21
N MET A 205 -11.13 22.15 3.05
CA MET A 205 -10.05 21.81 3.96
C MET A 205 -9.71 22.98 4.87
N PRO A 206 -9.85 22.84 6.21
CA PRO A 206 -9.44 23.89 7.15
C PRO A 206 -7.97 24.27 6.97
N VAL A 207 -7.64 25.56 7.07
CA VAL A 207 -6.29 26.13 6.88
C VAL A 207 -5.22 25.40 7.68
N PHE A 208 -5.53 24.96 8.89
CA PHE A 208 -4.63 24.16 9.71
C PHE A 208 -4.11 22.91 8.97
N TRP A 209 -4.99 22.17 8.28
CA TRP A 209 -4.61 20.96 7.55
C TRP A 209 -3.82 21.27 6.27
N GLN A 210 -4.14 22.38 5.60
CA GLN A 210 -3.37 22.84 4.44
C GLN A 210 -1.91 23.13 4.87
N VAL A 211 -1.72 23.87 5.97
CA VAL A 211 -0.38 24.15 6.52
C VAL A 211 0.33 22.87 6.98
N ALA A 212 -0.42 21.93 7.57
CA ALA A 212 0.15 20.63 7.98
C ALA A 212 0.63 19.80 6.77
N VAL A 213 -0.14 19.75 5.68
CA VAL A 213 0.25 19.07 4.43
C VAL A 213 1.46 19.75 3.81
N LEU A 214 1.48 21.09 3.75
CA LEU A 214 2.62 21.88 3.27
C LEU A 214 3.88 21.57 4.09
N GLY A 215 3.78 21.64 5.42
CA GLY A 215 4.90 21.36 6.32
C GLY A 215 5.42 19.93 6.19
N ALA A 216 4.51 18.95 6.07
CA ALA A 216 4.89 17.55 5.85
C ALA A 216 5.57 17.36 4.49
N GLY A 217 5.11 18.04 3.42
CA GLY A 217 5.74 18.01 2.10
C GLY A 217 7.20 18.47 2.16
N PHE A 218 7.47 19.64 2.76
CA PHE A 218 8.83 20.13 2.94
C PHE A 218 9.65 19.23 3.87
N GLY A 219 9.07 18.72 4.95
CA GLY A 219 9.72 17.79 5.87
C GLY A 219 10.20 16.52 5.19
N LEU A 220 9.34 15.91 4.33
CA LEU A 220 9.69 14.72 3.55
C LEU A 220 10.80 14.98 2.53
N ILE A 221 10.78 16.14 1.84
CA ILE A 221 11.85 16.54 0.92
C ILE A 221 13.16 16.71 1.68
N ALA A 222 13.13 17.44 2.80
CA ALA A 222 14.31 17.65 3.64
C ALA A 222 14.88 16.32 4.16
N PHE A 223 14.02 15.42 4.64
CA PHE A 223 14.43 14.08 5.07
C PHE A 223 15.06 13.30 3.93
N GLY A 224 14.42 13.28 2.75
CA GLY A 224 14.93 12.60 1.56
C GLY A 224 16.29 13.13 1.12
N ALA A 225 16.51 14.45 1.22
CA ALA A 225 17.78 15.10 0.88
C ALA A 225 18.89 14.72 1.88
N VAL A 226 18.60 14.71 3.19
CA VAL A 226 19.57 14.37 4.24
C VAL A 226 19.93 12.90 4.20
N ASP A 227 18.96 12.01 4.08
CA ASP A 227 19.16 10.55 4.09
C ASP A 227 19.53 9.98 2.71
N ARG A 228 19.51 10.81 1.67
CA ARG A 228 19.72 10.38 0.27
C ARG A 228 18.73 9.29 -0.14
N SER A 229 17.52 9.36 0.39
CA SER A 229 16.41 8.44 0.07
C SER A 229 15.45 9.11 -0.90
N PRO A 230 15.27 8.58 -2.13
CA PRO A 230 14.41 9.21 -3.12
C PRO A 230 12.91 9.10 -2.80
N GLY A 231 12.47 8.04 -2.11
CA GLY A 231 11.06 7.78 -1.80
C GLY A 231 10.39 8.95 -1.08
N PRO A 232 10.87 9.32 0.12
CA PRO A 232 10.30 10.45 0.87
C PRO A 232 10.34 11.77 0.10
N ALA A 233 11.41 12.02 -0.69
CA ALA A 233 11.51 13.24 -1.49
C ALA A 233 10.42 13.32 -2.57
N TYR A 234 10.15 12.22 -3.29
CA TYR A 234 9.05 12.15 -4.26
C TYR A 234 7.68 12.33 -3.60
N LEU A 235 7.45 11.68 -2.47
CA LEU A 235 6.18 11.84 -1.72
C LEU A 235 6.03 13.25 -1.18
N GLY A 236 7.11 13.90 -0.77
CA GLY A 236 7.12 15.31 -0.40
C GLY A 236 6.66 16.21 -1.56
N VAL A 237 7.17 15.97 -2.78
CA VAL A 237 6.72 16.70 -3.98
C VAL A 237 5.23 16.42 -4.27
N VAL A 238 4.77 15.18 -4.16
CA VAL A 238 3.35 14.85 -4.32
C VAL A 238 2.48 15.62 -3.33
N ASN A 239 2.87 15.67 -2.05
CA ASN A 239 2.15 16.43 -1.03
C ASN A 239 2.12 17.93 -1.33
N LEU A 240 3.21 18.51 -1.86
CA LEU A 240 3.23 19.92 -2.28
C LEU A 240 2.32 20.18 -3.48
N VAL A 241 2.29 19.27 -4.45
CA VAL A 241 1.35 19.38 -5.59
C VAL A 241 -0.09 19.31 -5.11
N LEU A 242 -0.42 18.36 -4.23
CA LEU A 242 -1.76 18.27 -3.63
C LEU A 242 -2.11 19.54 -2.85
N PHE A 243 -1.16 20.11 -2.09
CA PHE A 243 -1.35 21.38 -1.42
C PHE A 243 -1.68 22.51 -2.40
N ILE A 244 -0.95 22.63 -3.52
CA ILE A 244 -1.19 23.66 -4.54
C ILE A 244 -2.59 23.49 -5.14
N LEU A 245 -3.02 22.25 -5.43
CA LEU A 245 -4.36 21.98 -5.96
C LEU A 245 -5.46 22.34 -4.97
N LEU A 246 -5.23 22.08 -3.67
CA LEU A 246 -6.16 22.49 -2.61
C LEU A 246 -6.24 24.00 -2.45
N ALA A 247 -5.12 24.68 -2.65
CA ALA A 247 -5.02 26.13 -2.53
C ALA A 247 -5.72 26.88 -3.67
N ASP A 248 -5.81 26.25 -4.85
CA ASP A 248 -6.45 26.82 -6.04
C ASP A 248 -7.99 26.77 -5.98
N ASP A 249 -8.54 25.81 -5.23
CA ASP A 249 -10.00 25.59 -5.13
C ASP A 249 -10.70 26.52 -4.10
N GLU A 250 -9.94 27.23 -3.28
CA GLU A 250 -10.47 28.20 -2.31
C GLU A 250 -10.19 29.64 -2.79
N ASP A 251 -11.21 30.35 -3.25
CA ASP A 251 -11.16 31.77 -3.65
C ASP A 251 -10.60 32.71 -2.57
N ASP A 252 -10.38 32.23 -1.35
CA ASP A 252 -9.90 32.99 -0.18
C ASP A 252 -8.39 32.97 0.02
N LEU A 253 -7.61 32.31 -0.82
CA LEU A 253 -6.13 32.26 -0.70
C LEU A 253 -5.43 33.52 -1.22
N PHE A 254 -6.00 34.66 -0.94
CA PHE A 254 -5.47 36.00 -1.29
C PHE A 254 -4.13 36.36 -0.60
N TRP A 255 -3.66 35.52 0.33
CA TRP A 255 -2.43 35.78 1.07
C TRP A 255 -1.19 35.08 0.49
N TRP A 256 -1.35 34.30 -0.58
CA TRP A 256 -0.23 33.64 -1.22
C TRP A 256 0.45 34.57 -2.25
N PRO A 257 1.57 35.21 -1.92
CA PRO A 257 2.32 35.96 -2.91
C PRO A 257 3.09 34.97 -3.79
N LEU A 258 2.65 34.78 -4.97
CA LEU A 258 3.51 34.24 -6.03
C LEU A 258 4.42 35.33 -6.58
#